data_d2d58d002ff1dd5fb853218569a36d3a
#
_entry.id   d2d58d002ff1dd5fb853218569a36d3a
#
_cell.length_a   1.000
_cell.length_b   1.000
_cell.length_c   1.000
_cell.angle_alpha   90.00
_cell.angle_beta   90.00
_cell.angle_gamma   90.00
#
_symmetry.space_group_name_H-M   'P 1'
#
loop_
_entity.id
_entity.type
_entity.pdbx_description
1 polymer ?
#
loop_
_entity_poly.entity_id
_entity_poly.type
_entity_poly.pdbx_seq_one_letter_code
_entity_poly.pdbx_strand_id
1 'polypeptide(L)'
;KGSLPLGMTYSQYARQGFFQLLFVAVLNLVMVLMCLKYFREHALLNVFLLLVSLCTYVMLASAVYRMVLYVQQYQLTFLRILVLWFLAMLFVLMAGVVILIFNRDFPLFRFCLAVVSSFYLVFAWARPDYITARYNVSHRDNIAREEQNDFMRLSTDAAPALEGMADSAIKERLLSWYAGRYEVWDDGEPMGLRTCNFSVLKARSYLKSH
;
A
#
# COMPACT_ATOMS: atom_id res chain seq x y z
N LYS A 1 7.48 -19.85 -21.19
CA LYS A 1 6.27 -19.05 -21.47
C LYS A 1 5.08 -19.89 -21.01
N GLY A 2 4.56 -19.60 -19.79
CA GLY A 2 3.36 -20.26 -19.29
C GLY A 2 2.14 -19.79 -20.09
N SER A 3 1.40 -20.73 -20.65
CA SER A 3 0.13 -20.46 -21.32
C SER A 3 -0.90 -20.01 -20.27
N LEU A 4 -1.49 -18.84 -20.47
CA LEU A 4 -2.59 -18.35 -19.64
C LEU A 4 -3.81 -19.29 -19.79
N PRO A 5 -4.58 -19.52 -18.71
CA PRO A 5 -5.87 -20.19 -18.81
C PRO A 5 -6.80 -19.42 -19.74
N LEU A 6 -7.50 -20.14 -20.61
CA LEU A 6 -8.47 -19.58 -21.55
C LEU A 6 -9.50 -18.71 -20.82
N GLY A 7 -9.56 -17.41 -21.16
CA GLY A 7 -10.57 -16.48 -20.65
C GLY A 7 -10.13 -15.54 -19.51
N MET A 8 -8.88 -15.60 -19.05
CA MET A 8 -8.37 -14.65 -18.04
C MET A 8 -7.40 -13.63 -18.64
N THR A 9 -7.56 -12.35 -18.26
CA THR A 9 -6.57 -11.34 -18.57
C THR A 9 -5.35 -11.49 -17.65
N TYR A 10 -4.16 -11.09 -18.14
CA TYR A 10 -2.91 -11.16 -17.36
C TYR A 10 -3.03 -10.47 -15.99
N SER A 11 -3.78 -9.37 -15.93
CA SER A 11 -4.05 -8.62 -14.70
C SER A 11 -4.93 -9.37 -13.71
N GLN A 12 -5.92 -10.11 -14.18
CA GLN A 12 -6.80 -10.92 -13.33
C GLN A 12 -6.03 -12.10 -12.72
N TYR A 13 -5.21 -12.78 -13.51
CA TYR A 13 -4.37 -13.90 -13.05
C TYR A 13 -3.34 -13.44 -12.00
N ALA A 14 -2.65 -12.33 -12.24
CA ALA A 14 -1.67 -11.80 -11.30
C ALA A 14 -2.33 -11.37 -9.96
N ARG A 15 -3.49 -10.70 -10.05
CA ARG A 15 -4.25 -10.25 -8.88
C ARG A 15 -4.80 -11.42 -8.05
N GLN A 16 -5.39 -12.41 -8.70
CA GLN A 16 -5.96 -13.58 -8.02
C GLN A 16 -4.87 -14.40 -7.31
N GLY A 17 -3.76 -14.69 -7.97
CA GLY A 17 -2.63 -15.38 -7.37
C GLY A 17 -1.99 -14.64 -6.21
N PHE A 18 -1.96 -13.30 -6.28
CA PHE A 18 -1.49 -12.45 -5.18
C PHE A 18 -2.36 -12.58 -3.93
N PHE A 19 -3.70 -12.42 -4.06
CA PHE A 19 -4.61 -12.51 -2.91
C PHE A 19 -4.61 -13.91 -2.27
N GLN A 20 -4.44 -14.96 -3.06
CA GLN A 20 -4.28 -16.33 -2.52
C GLN A 20 -3.03 -16.45 -1.65
N LEU A 21 -1.88 -15.94 -2.12
CA LEU A 21 -0.63 -15.97 -1.34
C LEU A 21 -0.75 -15.15 -0.05
N LEU A 22 -1.38 -13.99 -0.12
CA LEU A 22 -1.63 -13.14 1.04
C LEU A 22 -2.52 -13.85 2.07
N PHE A 23 -3.62 -14.45 1.62
CA PHE A 23 -4.54 -15.17 2.49
C PHE A 23 -3.83 -16.33 3.21
N VAL A 24 -3.06 -17.13 2.48
CA VAL A 24 -2.30 -18.26 3.06
C VAL A 24 -1.24 -17.74 4.04
N ALA A 25 -0.56 -16.64 3.75
CA ALA A 25 0.42 -16.04 4.66
C ALA A 25 -0.21 -15.60 5.99
N VAL A 26 -1.39 -14.97 5.94
CA VAL A 26 -2.15 -14.57 7.14
C VAL A 26 -2.64 -15.81 7.90
N LEU A 27 -3.14 -16.81 7.21
CA LEU A 27 -3.58 -18.06 7.81
C LEU A 27 -2.44 -18.79 8.52
N ASN A 28 -1.25 -18.86 7.90
CA ASN A 28 -0.05 -19.42 8.51
C ASN A 28 0.36 -18.65 9.77
N LEU A 29 0.32 -17.31 9.72
CA LEU A 29 0.61 -16.47 10.88
C LEU A 29 -0.32 -16.83 12.06
N VAL A 30 -1.63 -16.88 11.82
CA VAL A 30 -2.62 -17.24 12.84
C VAL A 30 -2.38 -18.66 13.36
N MET A 31 -2.11 -19.61 12.46
CA MET A 31 -1.84 -21.00 12.83
C MET A 31 -0.60 -21.12 13.72
N VAL A 32 0.51 -20.45 13.38
CA VAL A 32 1.73 -20.45 14.19
C VAL A 32 1.46 -19.86 15.57
N LEU A 33 0.74 -18.73 15.65
CA LEU A 33 0.36 -18.12 16.93
C LEU A 33 -0.53 -19.02 17.79
N MET A 34 -1.49 -19.72 17.18
CA MET A 34 -2.32 -20.70 17.89
C MET A 34 -1.48 -21.86 18.43
N CYS A 35 -0.58 -22.41 17.60
CA CYS A 35 0.30 -23.48 18.04
C CYS A 35 1.19 -23.03 19.22
N LEU A 36 1.77 -21.84 19.16
CA LEU A 36 2.59 -21.29 20.24
C LEU A 36 1.81 -21.07 21.54
N LYS A 37 0.51 -20.79 21.45
CA LYS A 37 -0.35 -20.56 22.62
C LYS A 37 -0.85 -21.85 23.28
N TYR A 38 -1.23 -22.86 22.48
CA TYR A 38 -1.94 -24.03 22.98
C TYR A 38 -1.04 -25.24 23.23
N PHE A 39 0.11 -25.34 22.56
CA PHE A 39 1.00 -26.50 22.69
C PHE A 39 2.18 -26.21 23.64
N ARG A 40 2.54 -27.23 24.43
CA ARG A 40 3.72 -27.18 25.28
C ARG A 40 4.99 -27.21 24.44
N GLU A 41 6.07 -26.71 25.01
CA GLU A 41 7.36 -26.65 24.36
C GLU A 41 7.92 -28.04 24.05
N HIS A 42 8.08 -28.32 22.78
CA HIS A 42 8.81 -29.46 22.26
C HIS A 42 9.73 -28.99 21.15
N ALA A 43 10.97 -29.47 21.17
CA ALA A 43 11.98 -29.09 20.18
C ALA A 43 11.49 -29.34 18.73
N LEU A 44 10.81 -30.48 18.50
CA LEU A 44 10.22 -30.80 17.20
C LEU A 44 9.16 -29.76 16.76
N LEU A 45 8.31 -29.32 17.68
CA LEU A 45 7.29 -28.29 17.38
C LEU A 45 7.95 -26.98 16.96
N ASN A 46 8.97 -26.54 17.67
CA ASN A 46 9.69 -25.30 17.33
C ASN A 46 10.36 -25.37 15.96
N VAL A 47 10.94 -26.54 15.59
CA VAL A 47 11.50 -26.75 14.25
C VAL A 47 10.42 -26.66 13.17
N PHE A 48 9.25 -27.30 13.36
CA PHE A 48 8.14 -27.20 12.42
C PHE A 48 7.61 -25.77 12.29
N LEU A 49 7.43 -25.05 13.40
CA LEU A 49 6.96 -23.67 13.38
C LEU A 49 7.97 -22.75 12.68
N LEU A 50 9.27 -22.97 12.89
CA LEU A 50 10.32 -22.22 12.18
C LEU A 50 10.27 -22.48 10.67
N LEU A 51 10.11 -23.76 10.27
CA LEU A 51 9.99 -24.13 8.86
C LEU A 51 8.76 -23.49 8.21
N VAL A 52 7.59 -23.53 8.85
CA VAL A 52 6.38 -22.85 8.37
C VAL A 52 6.58 -21.34 8.27
N SER A 53 7.24 -20.73 9.24
CA SER A 53 7.57 -19.30 9.23
C SER A 53 8.49 -18.96 8.06
N LEU A 54 9.51 -19.78 7.79
CA LEU A 54 10.43 -19.60 6.66
C LEU A 54 9.69 -19.70 5.33
N CYS A 55 8.84 -20.72 5.17
CA CYS A 55 7.99 -20.84 3.98
C CYS A 55 7.09 -19.60 3.81
N THR A 56 6.54 -19.08 4.90
CA THR A 56 5.72 -17.86 4.85
C THR A 56 6.52 -16.64 4.40
N TYR A 57 7.78 -16.49 4.82
CA TYR A 57 8.66 -15.43 4.32
C TYR A 57 8.91 -15.55 2.81
N VAL A 58 9.13 -16.75 2.30
CA VAL A 58 9.29 -16.99 0.84
C VAL A 58 8.02 -16.61 0.09
N MET A 59 6.84 -16.93 0.65
CA MET A 59 5.55 -16.56 0.06
C MET A 59 5.35 -15.04 0.07
N LEU A 60 5.66 -14.35 1.18
CA LEU A 60 5.59 -12.90 1.27
C LEU A 60 6.53 -12.23 0.26
N ALA A 61 7.78 -12.69 0.16
CA ALA A 61 8.73 -12.18 -0.82
C ALA A 61 8.23 -12.37 -2.26
N SER A 62 7.67 -13.54 -2.57
CA SER A 62 7.05 -13.83 -3.87
C SER A 62 5.85 -12.92 -4.15
N ALA A 63 5.03 -12.64 -3.14
CA ALA A 63 3.88 -11.74 -3.26
C ALA A 63 4.33 -10.29 -3.53
N VAL A 64 5.35 -9.79 -2.80
CA VAL A 64 5.96 -8.48 -3.04
C VAL A 64 6.51 -8.40 -4.47
N TYR A 65 7.30 -9.39 -4.89
CA TYR A 65 7.87 -9.42 -6.24
C TYR A 65 6.80 -9.35 -7.33
N ARG A 66 5.73 -10.15 -7.21
CA ARG A 66 4.59 -10.13 -8.15
C ARG A 66 3.90 -8.76 -8.17
N MET A 67 3.70 -8.14 -6.99
CA MET A 67 3.09 -6.83 -6.91
C MET A 67 3.95 -5.73 -7.54
N VAL A 68 5.28 -5.78 -7.34
CA VAL A 68 6.22 -4.84 -7.96
C VAL A 68 6.19 -4.97 -9.49
N LEU A 69 6.23 -6.20 -10.03
CA LEU A 69 6.10 -6.43 -11.48
C LEU A 69 4.76 -5.90 -12.02
N TYR A 70 3.69 -6.07 -11.24
CA TYR A 70 2.37 -5.57 -11.63
C TYR A 70 2.32 -4.03 -11.66
N VAL A 71 2.96 -3.36 -10.69
CA VAL A 71 3.07 -1.90 -10.66
C VAL A 71 3.89 -1.37 -11.84
N GLN A 72 4.99 -2.04 -12.20
CA GLN A 72 5.81 -1.66 -13.36
C GLN A 72 5.06 -1.76 -14.70
N GLN A 73 4.18 -2.76 -14.84
CA GLN A 73 3.39 -2.97 -16.06
C GLN A 73 2.17 -2.05 -16.14
N TYR A 74 1.52 -1.87 -14.99
CA TYR A 74 0.26 -1.15 -14.88
C TYR A 74 0.41 0.06 -14.02
N GLN A 75 0.19 1.11 -13.91
CA GLN A 75 0.32 2.27 -13.04
C GLN A 75 0.29 1.94 -11.54
N LEU A 76 0.89 2.81 -10.74
CA LEU A 76 0.75 2.81 -9.32
C LEU A 76 -0.63 3.37 -8.94
N THR A 77 -1.37 2.67 -8.08
CA THR A 77 -2.63 3.13 -7.52
C THR A 77 -2.57 3.12 -6.00
N PHE A 78 -3.43 3.90 -5.34
CA PHE A 78 -3.52 3.94 -3.88
C PHE A 78 -3.62 2.53 -3.26
N LEU A 79 -4.48 1.66 -3.82
CA LEU A 79 -4.65 0.29 -3.33
C LEU A 79 -3.36 -0.54 -3.43
N ARG A 80 -2.55 -0.33 -4.47
CA ARG A 80 -1.29 -1.07 -4.64
C ARG A 80 -0.24 -0.63 -3.63
N ILE A 81 -0.18 0.67 -3.32
CA ILE A 81 0.66 1.18 -2.22
C ILE A 81 0.21 0.59 -0.89
N LEU A 82 -1.09 0.63 -0.60
CA LEU A 82 -1.65 0.08 0.63
C LEU A 82 -1.30 -1.40 0.80
N VAL A 83 -1.40 -2.17 -0.28
CA VAL A 83 -1.09 -3.60 -0.27
C VAL A 83 0.41 -3.85 -0.05
N LEU A 84 1.29 -3.13 -0.73
CA LEU A 84 2.75 -3.23 -0.51
C LEU A 84 3.12 -2.85 0.92
N TRP A 85 2.48 -1.82 1.46
CA TRP A 85 2.65 -1.38 2.84
C TRP A 85 2.20 -2.44 3.85
N PHE A 86 1.05 -3.05 3.60
CA PHE A 86 0.54 -4.16 4.41
C PHE A 86 1.46 -5.39 4.38
N LEU A 87 2.02 -5.74 3.21
CA LEU A 87 3.01 -6.82 3.09
C LEU A 87 4.27 -6.52 3.89
N ALA A 88 4.78 -5.28 3.86
CA ALA A 88 5.92 -4.86 4.66
C ALA A 88 5.61 -4.97 6.16
N MET A 89 4.41 -4.58 6.58
CA MET A 89 3.96 -4.74 7.97
C MET A 89 3.89 -6.23 8.37
N LEU A 90 3.32 -7.09 7.53
CA LEU A 90 3.28 -8.53 7.78
C LEU A 90 4.68 -9.14 7.90
N PHE A 91 5.62 -8.68 7.07
CA PHE A 91 7.00 -9.14 7.12
C PHE A 91 7.65 -8.85 8.49
N VAL A 92 7.41 -7.65 9.04
CA VAL A 92 7.90 -7.27 10.37
C VAL A 92 7.18 -8.03 11.48
N LEU A 93 5.87 -8.23 11.37
CA LEU A 93 5.09 -9.01 12.35
C LEU A 93 5.56 -10.47 12.41
N MET A 94 5.87 -11.07 11.26
CA MET A 94 6.44 -12.42 11.20
C MET A 94 7.80 -12.51 11.90
N ALA A 95 8.63 -11.45 11.86
CA ALA A 95 9.87 -11.43 12.61
C ALA A 95 9.62 -11.53 14.13
N GLY A 96 8.62 -10.83 14.64
CA GLY A 96 8.21 -10.96 16.05
C GLY A 96 7.76 -12.37 16.42
N VAL A 97 7.07 -13.06 15.50
CA VAL A 97 6.66 -14.46 15.72
C VAL A 97 7.87 -15.40 15.75
N VAL A 98 8.83 -15.20 14.86
CA VAL A 98 10.09 -15.97 14.87
C VAL A 98 10.85 -15.74 16.18
N ILE A 99 10.94 -14.49 16.66
CA ILE A 99 11.55 -14.19 17.96
C ILE A 99 10.82 -14.93 19.09
N LEU A 100 9.49 -14.97 19.06
CA LEU A 100 8.70 -15.69 20.07
C LEU A 100 8.95 -17.21 20.07
N ILE A 101 9.26 -17.83 18.91
CA ILE A 101 9.63 -19.25 18.85
C ILE A 101 10.90 -19.52 19.65
N PHE A 102 11.88 -18.59 19.61
CA PHE A 102 13.15 -18.73 20.35
C PHE A 102 13.09 -18.22 21.79
N ASN A 103 12.27 -17.20 22.03
CA ASN A 103 12.12 -16.57 23.34
C ASN A 103 10.64 -16.43 23.68
N ARG A 104 10.14 -17.35 24.52
CA ARG A 104 8.71 -17.41 24.93
C ARG A 104 8.29 -16.24 25.82
N ASP A 105 9.23 -15.56 26.46
CA ASP A 105 8.94 -14.38 27.30
C ASP A 105 8.82 -13.10 26.47
N PHE A 106 8.97 -13.19 25.14
CA PHE A 106 8.86 -12.03 24.25
C PHE A 106 7.43 -11.45 24.30
N PRO A 107 7.26 -10.15 24.61
CA PRO A 107 5.96 -9.50 24.73
C PRO A 107 5.33 -9.24 23.36
N LEU A 108 4.93 -10.31 22.65
CA LEU A 108 4.42 -10.25 21.26
C LEU A 108 3.28 -9.25 21.10
N PHE A 109 2.35 -9.18 22.05
CA PHE A 109 1.22 -8.26 21.94
C PHE A 109 1.67 -6.79 21.91
N ARG A 110 2.60 -6.42 22.78
CA ARG A 110 3.16 -5.05 22.79
C ARG A 110 3.94 -4.76 21.50
N PHE A 111 4.69 -5.73 21.00
CA PHE A 111 5.40 -5.63 19.73
C PHE A 111 4.43 -5.44 18.56
N CYS A 112 3.39 -6.27 18.43
CA CYS A 112 2.37 -6.14 17.38
C CYS A 112 1.68 -4.78 17.45
N LEU A 113 1.30 -4.31 18.64
CA LEU A 113 0.67 -3.01 18.81
C LEU A 113 1.61 -1.88 18.38
N ALA A 114 2.89 -1.93 18.78
CA ALA A 114 3.88 -0.93 18.38
C ALA A 114 4.11 -0.92 16.87
N VAL A 115 4.25 -2.09 16.24
CA VAL A 115 4.44 -2.22 14.79
C VAL A 115 3.24 -1.66 14.03
N VAL A 116 2.02 -2.13 14.36
CA VAL A 116 0.80 -1.68 13.67
C VAL A 116 0.59 -0.18 13.83
N SER A 117 0.76 0.36 15.06
CA SER A 117 0.62 1.81 15.31
C SER A 117 1.67 2.62 14.55
N SER A 118 2.93 2.17 14.54
CA SER A 118 4.00 2.86 13.82
C SER A 118 3.76 2.84 12.32
N PHE A 119 3.38 1.70 11.74
CA PHE A 119 3.06 1.59 10.33
C PHE A 119 1.85 2.45 9.96
N TYR A 120 0.83 2.49 10.80
CA TYR A 120 -0.34 3.36 10.58
C TYR A 120 0.05 4.84 10.58
N LEU A 121 0.83 5.30 11.57
CA LEU A 121 1.27 6.70 11.66
C LEU A 121 2.14 7.09 10.46
N VAL A 122 3.11 6.25 10.09
CA VAL A 122 3.97 6.52 8.94
C VAL A 122 3.15 6.56 7.64
N PHE A 123 2.18 5.67 7.46
CA PHE A 123 1.30 5.67 6.29
C PHE A 123 0.43 6.92 6.21
N ALA A 124 -0.11 7.37 7.36
CA ALA A 124 -0.90 8.59 7.43
C ALA A 124 -0.08 9.84 7.02
N TRP A 125 1.23 9.84 7.33
CA TRP A 125 2.13 10.96 6.98
C TRP A 125 2.74 10.84 5.58
N ALA A 126 2.78 9.65 5.01
CA ALA A 126 3.45 9.37 3.73
C ALA A 126 2.76 10.02 2.51
N ARG A 127 1.51 10.53 2.63
CA ARG A 127 0.75 11.15 1.52
C ARG A 127 0.70 10.24 0.29
N PRO A 128 0.05 9.08 0.38
CA PRO A 128 0.10 8.04 -0.66
C PRO A 128 -0.42 8.52 -2.03
N ASP A 129 -1.36 9.46 -2.05
CA ASP A 129 -1.89 10.04 -3.28
C ASP A 129 -0.84 10.88 -4.04
N TYR A 130 -0.04 11.66 -3.30
CA TYR A 130 1.09 12.40 -3.87
C TYR A 130 2.15 11.44 -4.45
N ILE A 131 2.50 10.38 -3.70
CA ILE A 131 3.47 9.38 -4.15
C ILE A 131 2.95 8.68 -5.42
N THR A 132 1.66 8.31 -5.44
CA THR A 132 1.00 7.70 -6.61
C THR A 132 1.10 8.61 -7.83
N ALA A 133 0.71 9.86 -7.69
CA ALA A 133 0.72 10.83 -8.79
C ALA A 133 2.15 11.07 -9.29
N ARG A 134 3.09 11.31 -8.38
CA ARG A 134 4.50 11.57 -8.73
C ARG A 134 5.14 10.39 -9.45
N TYR A 135 4.90 9.16 -8.98
CA TYR A 135 5.42 7.96 -9.62
C TYR A 135 4.89 7.81 -11.05
N ASN A 136 3.57 7.97 -11.23
CA ASN A 136 2.94 7.82 -12.53
C ASN A 136 3.38 8.91 -13.53
N VAL A 137 3.51 10.16 -13.07
CA VAL A 137 4.02 11.28 -13.89
C VAL A 137 5.47 11.05 -14.29
N SER A 138 6.33 10.53 -13.39
CA SER A 138 7.77 10.37 -13.66
C SER A 138 8.11 9.17 -14.55
N HIS A 139 7.21 8.19 -14.66
CA HIS A 139 7.47 6.94 -15.39
C HIS A 139 6.72 6.83 -16.72
N ARG A 140 5.93 7.83 -17.10
CA ARG A 140 5.14 7.81 -18.34
C ARG A 140 5.10 9.16 -19.01
N ASP A 141 5.60 9.21 -20.24
CA ASP A 141 5.60 10.42 -21.07
C ASP A 141 4.22 10.71 -21.70
N ASN A 142 3.39 9.68 -21.90
CA ASN A 142 2.04 9.79 -22.46
C ASN A 142 1.00 9.15 -21.54
N ILE A 143 0.12 9.97 -21.00
CA ILE A 143 -0.99 9.52 -20.14
C ILE A 143 -2.23 9.31 -21.00
N ALA A 144 -2.67 8.06 -21.13
CA ALA A 144 -3.89 7.72 -21.87
C ALA A 144 -5.14 8.31 -21.18
N ARG A 145 -6.22 8.53 -21.95
CA ARG A 145 -7.48 9.11 -21.41
C ARG A 145 -8.07 8.31 -20.24
N GLU A 146 -7.94 6.99 -20.27
CA GLU A 146 -8.41 6.13 -19.16
C GLU A 146 -7.61 6.37 -17.88
N GLU A 147 -6.32 6.64 -18.03
CA GLU A 147 -5.39 6.93 -16.94
C GLU A 147 -5.63 8.30 -16.28
N GLN A 148 -6.16 9.28 -17.04
CA GLN A 148 -6.58 10.58 -16.50
C GLN A 148 -7.68 10.44 -15.45
N ASN A 149 -8.59 9.47 -15.61
CA ASN A 149 -9.64 9.20 -14.65
C ASN A 149 -9.07 8.68 -13.31
N ASP A 150 -7.94 7.98 -13.33
CA ASP A 150 -7.29 7.53 -12.11
C ASP A 150 -6.66 8.69 -11.34
N PHE A 151 -6.09 9.70 -12.03
CA PHE A 151 -5.67 10.95 -11.39
C PHE A 151 -6.84 11.72 -10.78
N MET A 152 -7.98 11.79 -11.45
CA MET A 152 -9.18 12.46 -10.92
C MET A 152 -9.76 11.80 -9.66
N ARG A 153 -9.43 10.52 -9.40
CA ARG A 153 -9.82 9.81 -8.18
C ARG A 153 -8.92 10.08 -6.98
N LEU A 154 -7.72 10.60 -7.20
CA LEU A 154 -6.80 10.96 -6.12
C LEU A 154 -7.32 12.20 -5.37
N SER A 155 -6.84 12.38 -4.16
CA SER A 155 -7.11 13.59 -3.38
C SER A 155 -6.37 14.81 -3.96
N THR A 156 -6.74 16.00 -3.51
CA THR A 156 -6.07 17.26 -3.88
C THR A 156 -4.57 17.27 -3.56
N ASP A 157 -4.12 16.37 -2.70
CA ASP A 157 -2.70 16.15 -2.36
C ASP A 157 -1.84 15.78 -3.56
N ALA A 158 -2.45 15.25 -4.61
CA ALA A 158 -1.77 14.89 -5.85
C ALA A 158 -1.42 16.11 -6.72
N ALA A 159 -2.06 17.27 -6.52
CA ALA A 159 -1.88 18.45 -7.36
C ALA A 159 -0.42 18.90 -7.52
N PRO A 160 0.41 18.99 -6.47
CA PRO A 160 1.82 19.38 -6.64
C PRO A 160 2.66 18.38 -7.45
N ALA A 161 2.23 17.12 -7.55
CA ALA A 161 2.93 16.11 -8.34
C ALA A 161 2.74 16.29 -9.85
N LEU A 162 1.69 17.00 -10.28
CA LEU A 162 1.40 17.30 -11.69
C LEU A 162 2.38 18.31 -12.29
N GLU A 163 3.19 18.98 -11.48
CA GLU A 163 4.19 19.95 -11.97
C GLU A 163 5.18 19.32 -12.96
N GLY A 164 5.54 18.05 -12.74
CA GLY A 164 6.42 17.28 -13.61
C GLY A 164 5.77 16.69 -14.87
N MET A 165 4.50 16.98 -15.15
CA MET A 165 3.79 16.44 -16.31
C MET A 165 4.23 17.13 -17.60
N ALA A 166 4.61 16.32 -18.61
CA ALA A 166 5.08 16.82 -19.89
C ALA A 166 3.96 17.44 -20.75
N ASP A 167 2.74 16.88 -20.68
CA ASP A 167 1.57 17.36 -21.43
C ASP A 167 0.88 18.51 -20.68
N SER A 168 1.06 19.73 -21.18
CA SER A 168 0.49 20.95 -20.60
C SER A 168 -1.04 20.96 -20.63
N ALA A 169 -1.67 20.44 -21.67
CA ALA A 169 -3.13 20.44 -21.84
C ALA A 169 -3.81 19.50 -20.80
N ILE A 170 -3.22 18.33 -20.59
CA ILE A 170 -3.69 17.40 -19.57
C ILE A 170 -3.47 17.97 -18.18
N LYS A 171 -2.30 18.57 -17.95
CA LYS A 171 -1.95 19.24 -16.68
C LYS A 171 -2.97 20.32 -16.32
N GLU A 172 -3.26 21.25 -17.20
CA GLU A 172 -4.25 22.33 -16.99
C GLU A 172 -5.65 21.79 -16.70
N ARG A 173 -6.06 20.77 -17.45
CA ARG A 173 -7.36 20.12 -17.22
C ARG A 173 -7.45 19.48 -15.84
N LEU A 174 -6.42 18.80 -15.39
CA LEU A 174 -6.39 18.17 -14.06
C LEU A 174 -6.31 19.22 -12.95
N LEU A 175 -5.52 20.27 -13.13
CA LEU A 175 -5.43 21.37 -12.17
C LEU A 175 -6.77 22.11 -12.04
N SER A 176 -7.46 22.40 -13.15
CA SER A 176 -8.79 23.02 -13.11
C SER A 176 -9.82 22.12 -12.42
N TRP A 177 -9.74 20.80 -12.64
CA TRP A 177 -10.61 19.84 -11.94
C TRP A 177 -10.34 19.80 -10.43
N TYR A 178 -9.07 19.83 -9.99
CA TYR A 178 -8.71 19.90 -8.57
C TYR A 178 -9.12 21.25 -7.95
N ALA A 179 -8.95 22.35 -8.68
CA ALA A 179 -9.37 23.68 -8.23
C ALA A 179 -10.89 23.74 -8.02
N GLY A 180 -11.69 23.27 -8.99
CA GLY A 180 -13.15 23.22 -8.87
C GLY A 180 -13.61 22.32 -7.72
N ARG A 181 -12.94 21.20 -7.50
CA ARG A 181 -13.24 20.33 -6.35
C ARG A 181 -12.87 21.00 -5.02
N TYR A 182 -11.86 21.84 -5.04
CA TYR A 182 -11.42 22.61 -3.87
C TYR A 182 -12.43 23.74 -3.56
N GLU A 183 -12.91 24.48 -4.56
CA GLU A 183 -13.89 25.55 -4.39
C GLU A 183 -15.21 25.07 -3.79
N VAL A 184 -15.67 23.86 -4.18
CA VAL A 184 -16.86 23.22 -3.60
C VAL A 184 -16.68 22.91 -2.09
N TRP A 185 -15.44 22.82 -1.61
CA TRP A 185 -15.13 22.59 -0.19
C TRP A 185 -14.81 23.88 0.58
N ASP A 186 -14.61 25.02 -0.11
CA ASP A 186 -14.26 26.31 0.45
C ASP A 186 -15.48 27.27 0.40
N ASP A 187 -16.67 26.80 0.81
CA ASP A 187 -17.93 27.58 0.86
C ASP A 187 -17.87 28.79 1.84
N GLY A 188 -16.67 29.34 2.09
CA GLY A 188 -16.48 30.48 2.99
C GLY A 188 -16.56 30.12 4.48
N GLU A 189 -16.82 28.89 4.81
CA GLU A 189 -16.79 28.40 6.18
C GLU A 189 -15.35 28.33 6.69
N PRO A 190 -15.08 28.85 7.91
CA PRO A 190 -13.75 28.74 8.50
C PRO A 190 -13.37 27.25 8.60
N MET A 191 -12.18 26.88 8.08
CA MET A 191 -11.66 25.53 8.17
C MET A 191 -11.75 25.03 9.61
N GLY A 192 -12.69 24.13 9.89
CA GLY A 192 -12.77 23.46 11.17
C GLY A 192 -11.56 22.56 11.41
N LEU A 193 -11.22 22.29 12.66
CA LEU A 193 -10.11 21.39 13.04
C LEU A 193 -10.19 20.00 12.35
N ARG A 194 -11.38 19.57 11.93
CA ARG A 194 -11.61 18.31 11.20
C ARG A 194 -11.18 18.35 9.74
N THR A 195 -11.22 19.52 9.10
CA THR A 195 -10.90 19.73 7.68
C THR A 195 -9.49 20.29 7.49
N CYS A 196 -8.86 20.79 8.57
CA CYS A 196 -7.50 21.30 8.56
C CYS A 196 -6.48 20.16 8.53
N ASN A 197 -6.20 19.64 7.32
CA ASN A 197 -5.14 18.68 7.10
C ASN A 197 -3.95 19.39 6.46
N PHE A 198 -2.74 19.11 6.94
CA PHE A 198 -1.50 19.73 6.44
C PHE A 198 -1.30 19.55 4.92
N SER A 199 -1.78 18.44 4.38
CA SER A 199 -1.73 18.15 2.94
C SER A 199 -2.67 19.05 2.14
N VAL A 200 -3.87 19.33 2.65
CA VAL A 200 -4.84 20.27 2.05
C VAL A 200 -4.28 21.70 2.04
N LEU A 201 -3.63 22.13 3.12
CA LEU A 201 -2.98 23.44 3.17
C LEU A 201 -1.89 23.59 2.11
N LYS A 202 -1.07 22.56 1.90
CA LYS A 202 -0.03 22.56 0.88
C LYS A 202 -0.59 22.51 -0.54
N ALA A 203 -1.64 21.74 -0.79
CA ALA A 203 -2.34 21.72 -2.06
C ALA A 203 -2.99 23.08 -2.36
N ARG A 204 -3.57 23.75 -1.35
CA ARG A 204 -4.15 25.09 -1.45
C ARG A 204 -3.11 26.14 -1.85
N SER A 205 -1.95 26.16 -1.21
CA SER A 205 -0.90 27.12 -1.57
C SER A 205 -0.43 26.93 -3.01
N TYR A 206 -0.37 25.69 -3.48
CA TYR A 206 0.01 25.35 -4.86
C TYR A 206 -1.05 25.75 -5.88
N LEU A 207 -2.34 25.45 -5.62
CA LEU A 207 -3.44 25.78 -6.53
C LEU A 207 -3.73 27.31 -6.61
N LYS A 208 -3.38 28.08 -5.56
CA LYS A 208 -3.50 29.55 -5.58
C LYS A 208 -2.35 30.25 -6.32
N SER A 209 -1.23 29.57 -6.55
CA SER A 209 -0.06 30.11 -7.25
C SER A 209 -0.07 29.81 -8.76
N HIS A 210 -1.00 29.00 -9.24
CA HIS A 210 -1.18 28.59 -10.64
C HIS A 210 -2.59 28.85 -11.10
#